data_2bcb69da0347efd82b43d5e4354a0df2
#
_entry.id   2bcb69da0347efd82b43d5e4354a0df2
#
_cell.length_a   1.000
_cell.length_b   1.000
_cell.length_c   1.000
_cell.angle_alpha   90.00
_cell.angle_beta   90.00
_cell.angle_gamma   90.00
#
_symmetry.space_group_name_H-M   'P 1'
#
loop_
_entity.id
_entity.type
_entity.pdbx_description
1 polymer ?
#
loop_
_entity_poly.entity_id
_entity_poly.type
_entity_poly.pdbx_seq_one_letter_code
_entity_poly.pdbx_strand_id
1 'polypeptide(L)' 'MNLENKKVLITGATGGIGNSLVEKFDSLGAKIVASGTNEIKLNNLKKKFPNIHLEKFKLD' A
#
# COMPACT_ATOMS: atom_id res chain seq x y z
N MET A 1 -4.07 -4.75 -18.17
CA MET A 1 -3.67 -5.83 -17.26
C MET A 1 -4.61 -5.86 -16.06
N ASN A 2 -5.10 -7.03 -15.70
CA ASN A 2 -6.01 -7.21 -14.57
C ASN A 2 -5.30 -8.04 -13.50
N LEU A 3 -5.21 -7.49 -12.28
CA LEU A 3 -4.55 -8.16 -11.16
C LEU A 3 -5.53 -8.63 -10.08
N GLU A 4 -6.78 -8.80 -10.42
CA GLU A 4 -7.75 -9.39 -9.49
C GLU A 4 -7.22 -10.72 -8.97
N ASN A 5 -7.40 -10.96 -7.68
CA ASN A 5 -6.92 -12.17 -6.98
C ASN A 5 -5.40 -12.24 -6.79
N LYS A 6 -4.66 -11.21 -7.19
CA LYS A 6 -3.22 -11.14 -6.91
C LYS A 6 -2.98 -10.30 -5.67
N LYS A 7 -2.09 -10.80 -4.81
CA LYS A 7 -1.65 -10.05 -3.62
C LYS A 7 -0.33 -9.37 -3.91
N VAL A 8 -0.23 -8.10 -3.59
CA VAL A 8 0.99 -7.32 -3.78
C VAL A 8 1.39 -6.72 -2.44
N LEU A 9 2.60 -7.02 -2.00
CA LEU A 9 3.18 -6.40 -0.81
C LEU A 9 4.07 -5.24 -1.26
N ILE A 10 3.77 -4.05 -0.78
CA ILE A 10 4.57 -2.85 -1.09
C ILE A 10 5.23 -2.37 0.19
N THR A 11 6.55 -2.56 0.28
CA THR A 11 7.34 -2.05 1.39
C THR A 11 7.72 -0.59 1.13
N GLY A 12 7.82 0.21 2.19
CA GLY A 12 8.10 1.63 2.04
C GLY A 12 6.98 2.37 1.31
N ALA A 13 5.74 1.92 1.48
CA ALA A 13 4.58 2.44 0.74
C ALA A 13 4.28 3.91 1.01
N THR A 14 4.84 4.47 2.08
CA THR A 14 4.62 5.87 2.44
C THR A 14 5.58 6.84 1.74
N GLY A 15 6.59 6.32 1.04
CA GLY A 15 7.47 7.15 0.22
C GLY A 15 6.83 7.50 -1.12
N GLY A 16 7.44 8.43 -1.86
CA GLY A 16 6.89 8.86 -3.14
C GLY A 16 6.74 7.74 -4.16
N ILE A 17 7.76 6.88 -4.28
CA ILE A 17 7.72 5.74 -5.21
C ILE A 17 6.70 4.71 -4.76
N GLY A 18 6.69 4.38 -3.46
CA GLY A 18 5.75 3.41 -2.91
C GLY A 18 4.30 3.85 -3.07
N ASN A 19 4.04 5.14 -2.88
CA ASN A 19 2.71 5.70 -3.05
C ASN A 19 2.22 5.55 -4.51
N SER A 20 3.11 5.81 -5.46
CA SER A 20 2.80 5.65 -6.89
C SER A 20 2.52 4.19 -7.25
N LEU A 21 3.26 3.26 -6.63
CA LEU A 21 3.04 1.83 -6.84
C LEU A 21 1.67 1.40 -6.29
N VAL A 22 1.29 1.88 -5.11
CA VAL A 22 -0.03 1.60 -4.54
C VAL A 22 -1.12 2.06 -5.50
N GLU A 23 -1.01 3.28 -5.99
CA GLU A 23 -2.00 3.82 -6.93
C GLU A 23 -2.12 2.96 -8.17
N LYS A 24 -1.00 2.58 -8.75
CA LYS A 24 -1.00 1.77 -9.97
C LYS A 24 -1.61 0.39 -9.75
N PHE A 25 -1.17 -0.32 -8.71
CA PHE A 25 -1.69 -1.67 -8.46
C PHE A 25 -3.14 -1.64 -8.01
N ASP A 26 -3.55 -0.61 -7.27
CA ASP A 26 -4.94 -0.46 -6.88
C ASP A 26 -5.82 -0.30 -8.13
N SER A 27 -5.38 0.49 -9.10
CA SER A 27 -6.11 0.69 -10.35
C SER A 27 -6.23 -0.59 -11.18
N LEU A 28 -5.32 -1.54 -10.97
CA LEU A 28 -5.33 -2.84 -11.66
C LEU A 28 -6.14 -3.91 -10.92
N GLY A 29 -6.73 -3.57 -9.79
CA GLY A 29 -7.56 -4.48 -9.02
C GLY A 29 -6.81 -5.40 -8.06
N ALA A 30 -5.52 -5.17 -7.83
CA ALA A 30 -4.73 -6.00 -6.94
C ALA A 30 -5.14 -5.83 -5.49
N LYS A 31 -4.99 -6.90 -4.71
CA LYS A 31 -5.06 -6.80 -3.26
C LYS A 31 -3.71 -6.31 -2.75
N ILE A 32 -3.70 -5.15 -2.12
CA ILE A 32 -2.47 -4.51 -1.72
C ILE A 32 -2.29 -4.59 -0.21
N VAL A 33 -1.10 -5.01 0.21
CA VAL A 33 -0.66 -4.88 1.60
C VAL A 33 0.45 -3.83 1.60
N ALA A 34 0.16 -2.68 2.17
CA ALA A 34 1.12 -1.58 2.25
C ALA A 34 1.80 -1.60 3.60
N SER A 35 3.13 -1.52 3.61
CA SER A 35 3.88 -1.56 4.85
C SER A 35 4.80 -0.35 4.98
N GLY A 36 5.07 0.03 6.21
CA GLY A 36 5.96 1.13 6.53
C GLY A 36 6.06 1.31 8.03
N THR A 37 6.92 2.24 8.45
CA THR A 37 7.14 2.51 9.86
C THR A 37 6.40 3.73 10.38
N ASN A 38 5.90 4.58 9.48
CA ASN A 38 5.22 5.81 9.86
C ASN A 38 3.69 5.61 9.82
N GLU A 39 3.11 5.48 11.01
CA GLU A 39 1.69 5.20 11.16
C GLU A 39 0.79 6.30 10.58
N ILE A 40 1.18 7.56 10.76
CA ILE A 40 0.38 8.69 10.26
C ILE A 40 0.31 8.65 8.73
N LYS A 41 1.45 8.42 8.09
CA LYS A 41 1.50 8.32 6.63
C LYS A 41 0.75 7.10 6.10
N LEU A 42 0.83 5.97 6.82
CA LEU A 42 0.06 4.78 6.46
C LEU A 42 -1.44 5.04 6.54
N ASN A 43 -1.88 5.72 7.60
CA ASN A 43 -3.30 6.05 7.75
C ASN A 43 -3.77 7.01 6.65
N ASN A 44 -2.93 7.95 6.24
CA ASN A 44 -3.26 8.85 5.14
C ASN A 44 -3.36 8.08 3.82
N LEU A 45 -2.48 7.12 3.61
CA LEU A 45 -2.52 6.25 2.43
C LEU A 45 -3.82 5.46 2.40
N LYS A 46 -4.24 4.92 3.54
CA LYS A 46 -5.51 4.18 3.65
C LYS A 46 -6.72 5.05 3.32
N LYS A 47 -6.69 6.32 3.68
CA LYS A 47 -7.76 7.25 3.33
C LYS A 47 -7.87 7.46 1.83
N LYS A 48 -6.73 7.49 1.13
CA LYS A 48 -6.71 7.62 -0.34
C LYS A 48 -7.13 6.33 -1.04
N PHE A 49 -6.76 5.19 -0.47
CA PHE A 49 -7.01 3.87 -1.07
C PHE A 49 -7.67 2.96 -0.02
N PRO A 50 -8.99 3.10 0.19
CA PRO A 50 -9.67 2.41 1.29
C PRO A 50 -9.61 0.89 1.25
N ASN A 51 -9.34 0.32 0.09
CA ASN A 51 -9.33 -1.14 -0.09
C ASN A 51 -7.99 -1.80 0.23
N ILE A 52 -6.96 -1.02 0.54
CA ILE A 52 -5.66 -1.60 0.87
C ILE A 52 -5.63 -2.07 2.33
N HIS A 53 -4.73 -3.01 2.61
CA HIS A 53 -4.43 -3.45 3.96
C HIS A 53 -3.13 -2.82 4.42
N LEU A 54 -3.07 -2.41 5.68
CA LEU A 54 -1.88 -1.78 6.23
C LEU A 54 -1.14 -2.73 7.17
N GLU A 55 0.18 -2.76 7.02
CA GLU A 55 1.07 -3.46 7.93
C GLU A 55 2.07 -2.45 8.48
N LYS A 56 2.19 -2.39 9.80
CA LYS A 56 3.15 -1.53 10.44
C LYS A 56 4.32 -2.39 10.93
N PHE A 57 5.51 -2.07 10.46
CA PHE A 57 6.71 -2.73 10.95
C PHE A 57 7.32 -1.91 12.08
N LYS A 58 7.65 -2.59 13.17
CA LYS A 58 8.50 -2.00 14.21
C LYS A 58 9.93 -2.31 13.86
N LEU A 59 10.74 -1.29 13.79
CA LEU A 59 12.19 -1.45 13.69
C LEU A 59 12.75 -1.43 15.10
N ASP A 60 13.36 -2.52 15.48
CA ASP A 60 14.05 -2.61 16.76
C ASP A 60 15.47 -2.10 16.61
#